data_f951ebe8e17f4fcbbb538bfca1fe6040
#
_entry.id   f951ebe8e17f4fcbbb538bfca1fe6040
#
_cell.length_a   1.000
_cell.length_b   1.000
_cell.length_c   1.000
_cell.angle_alpha   90.00
_cell.angle_beta   90.00
_cell.angle_gamma   90.00
#
_symmetry.space_group_name_H-M   'P 1'
#
loop_
_entity.id
_entity.type
_entity.pdbx_description
1 polymer ?
#
loop_
_entity_poly.entity_id
_entity_poly.type
_entity_poly.pdbx_seq_one_letter_code
_entity_poly.pdbx_strand_id
1 'polypeptide(L)'
;MAPLYALNLFDLAPNDDYRAYSRRSRDAVQEHGGRVVALGKLAGATVSEGVAPRQVMVLVEWESREAFQSFLDDARHADLHPLRENGTQNYLWWSYDKLEDLRPLFGADVAPPD
;
A
#
# COMPACT_ATOMS: atom_id res chain seq x y z
N MET A 1 -14.73 -4.03 -12.58
CA MET A 1 -14.41 -3.57 -11.22
C MET A 1 -13.15 -2.72 -11.28
N ALA A 2 -13.15 -1.65 -10.50
CA ALA A 2 -12.03 -0.72 -10.54
C ALA A 2 -10.84 -1.27 -9.75
N PRO A 3 -9.63 -1.20 -10.29
CA PRO A 3 -8.43 -1.52 -9.53
C PRO A 3 -8.22 -0.57 -8.36
N LEU A 4 -7.57 -1.08 -7.32
CA LEU A 4 -7.28 -0.35 -6.09
C LEU A 4 -5.77 -0.27 -5.88
N TYR A 5 -5.28 0.90 -5.51
CA TYR A 5 -3.92 1.03 -5.00
C TYR A 5 -3.93 1.01 -3.48
N ALA A 6 -3.09 0.17 -2.89
CA ALA A 6 -2.84 0.20 -1.45
C ALA A 6 -1.43 0.76 -1.23
N LEU A 7 -1.37 1.93 -0.62
CA LEU A 7 -0.11 2.62 -0.34
C LEU A 7 0.32 2.32 1.09
N ASN A 8 1.51 1.77 1.24
CA ASN A 8 2.11 1.45 2.53
C ASN A 8 3.30 2.37 2.76
N LEU A 9 3.27 3.14 3.83
CA LEU A 9 4.37 4.01 4.26
C LEU A 9 4.72 3.67 5.70
N PHE A 10 5.99 3.40 5.97
CA PHE A 10 6.38 2.96 7.31
C PHE A 10 7.87 3.10 7.54
N ASP A 11 8.26 2.99 8.82
CA ASP A 11 9.64 2.87 9.22
C ASP A 11 9.92 1.42 9.63
N LEU A 12 11.13 0.93 9.38
CA LEU A 12 11.51 -0.41 9.81
C LEU A 12 11.84 -0.40 11.31
N ALA A 13 11.28 -1.36 12.05
CA ALA A 13 11.66 -1.58 13.42
C ALA A 13 13.04 -2.27 13.48
N PRO A 14 13.77 -2.15 14.59
CA PRO A 14 15.11 -2.73 14.70
C PRO A 14 15.09 -4.23 15.00
N ASN A 15 14.43 -5.01 14.13
CA ASN A 15 14.35 -6.47 14.22
C ASN A 15 14.17 -7.05 12.81
N ASP A 16 14.08 -8.37 12.71
CA ASP A 16 13.98 -9.06 11.41
C ASP A 16 12.54 -9.43 11.00
N ASP A 17 11.54 -9.01 11.76
CA ASP A 17 10.17 -9.44 11.51
C ASP A 17 9.62 -8.97 10.17
N TYR A 18 9.95 -7.75 9.74
CA TYR A 18 9.49 -7.28 8.43
C TYR A 18 10.13 -8.08 7.30
N ARG A 19 11.38 -8.51 7.44
CA ARG A 19 12.03 -9.37 6.45
C ARG A 19 11.26 -10.68 6.30
N ALA A 20 10.88 -11.29 7.43
CA ALA A 20 10.06 -12.51 7.40
C ALA A 20 8.69 -12.25 6.77
N TYR A 21 8.05 -11.15 7.13
CA TYR A 21 6.79 -10.74 6.53
C TYR A 21 6.91 -10.57 5.01
N SER A 22 7.94 -9.86 4.56
CA SER A 22 8.15 -9.55 3.15
C SER A 22 8.32 -10.81 2.30
N ARG A 23 9.02 -11.82 2.84
CA ARG A 23 9.21 -13.08 2.12
C ARG A 23 7.91 -13.84 1.92
N ARG A 24 7.05 -13.85 2.94
CA ARG A 24 5.83 -14.63 2.96
C ARG A 24 4.66 -13.89 2.32
N SER A 25 4.60 -12.57 2.49
CA SER A 25 3.45 -11.79 2.02
C SER A 25 3.38 -11.72 0.49
N ARG A 26 4.50 -11.82 -0.20
CA ARG A 26 4.51 -11.75 -1.67
C ARG A 26 3.57 -12.78 -2.29
N ASP A 27 3.66 -14.02 -1.83
CA ASP A 27 2.83 -15.09 -2.37
C ASP A 27 1.37 -14.89 -2.00
N ALA A 28 1.10 -14.46 -0.76
CA ALA A 28 -0.26 -14.18 -0.31
C ALA A 28 -0.89 -13.03 -1.11
N VAL A 29 -0.13 -11.98 -1.38
CA VAL A 29 -0.59 -10.85 -2.20
C VAL A 29 -0.97 -11.33 -3.61
N GLN A 30 -0.08 -12.10 -4.26
CA GLN A 30 -0.34 -12.61 -5.61
C GLN A 30 -1.55 -13.53 -5.63
N GLU A 31 -1.70 -14.39 -4.64
CA GLU A 31 -2.82 -15.32 -4.54
C GLU A 31 -4.16 -14.59 -4.52
N HIS A 32 -4.21 -13.39 -3.94
CA HIS A 32 -5.43 -12.59 -3.82
C HIS A 32 -5.58 -11.52 -4.91
N GLY A 33 -4.77 -11.57 -5.96
CA GLY A 33 -4.92 -10.65 -7.09
C GLY A 33 -4.23 -9.32 -6.89
N GLY A 34 -3.21 -9.26 -6.03
CA GLY A 34 -2.39 -8.09 -5.84
C GLY A 34 -1.04 -8.23 -6.53
N ARG A 35 -0.41 -7.10 -6.80
CA ARG A 35 0.97 -7.08 -7.30
C ARG A 35 1.67 -5.81 -6.83
N VAL A 36 2.92 -5.93 -6.43
CA VAL A 36 3.73 -4.77 -6.06
C VAL A 36 4.12 -4.03 -7.34
N VAL A 37 3.71 -2.76 -7.43
CA VAL A 37 3.99 -1.95 -8.62
C VAL A 37 5.07 -0.91 -8.38
N ALA A 38 5.38 -0.59 -7.13
CA ALA A 38 6.47 0.34 -6.81
C ALA A 38 7.00 0.09 -5.41
N LEU A 39 8.30 0.27 -5.25
CA LEU A 39 9.00 0.21 -3.98
C LEU A 39 9.89 1.45 -3.88
N GLY A 40 10.02 2.01 -2.68
CA GLY A 40 10.87 3.17 -2.51
C GLY A 40 11.47 3.26 -1.13
N LYS A 41 12.62 3.95 -1.07
CA LYS A 41 13.27 4.37 0.16
C LYS A 41 13.27 5.88 0.18
N LEU A 42 12.98 6.48 1.33
CA LEU A 42 12.94 7.93 1.46
C LEU A 42 14.24 8.55 0.94
N ALA A 43 14.10 9.47 -0.01
CA ALA A 43 15.22 10.24 -0.57
C ALA A 43 15.25 11.66 -0.02
N GLY A 44 14.07 12.20 0.31
CA GLY A 44 13.93 13.53 0.87
C GLY A 44 12.47 13.91 1.02
N ALA A 45 12.20 14.89 1.84
CA ALA A 45 10.86 15.41 2.08
C ALA A 45 10.81 16.87 1.65
N THR A 46 10.34 17.11 0.42
CA THR A 46 10.27 18.47 -0.14
C THR A 46 9.22 19.31 0.59
N VAL A 47 8.03 18.72 0.82
CA VAL A 47 6.95 19.35 1.57
C VAL A 47 6.27 18.27 2.41
N SER A 48 6.07 18.52 3.69
CA SER A 48 5.45 17.55 4.59
C SER A 48 4.16 18.03 5.25
N GLU A 49 4.02 19.33 5.47
CA GLU A 49 2.83 19.96 6.05
C GLU A 49 2.31 19.24 7.30
N GLY A 50 3.22 18.99 8.25
CA GLY A 50 2.86 18.44 9.55
C GLY A 50 2.87 16.92 9.64
N VAL A 51 3.18 16.22 8.55
CA VAL A 51 3.29 14.76 8.56
C VAL A 51 4.76 14.39 8.44
N ALA A 52 5.28 13.62 9.39
CA ALA A 52 6.66 13.14 9.32
C ALA A 52 6.81 12.14 8.17
N PRO A 53 7.87 12.25 7.36
CA PRO A 53 8.09 11.30 6.28
C PRO A 53 8.43 9.92 6.83
N ARG A 54 8.09 8.88 6.06
CA ARG A 54 8.38 7.49 6.40
C ARG A 54 9.57 6.99 5.58
N GLN A 55 10.29 6.03 6.13
CA GLN A 55 11.49 5.47 5.51
C GLN A 55 11.17 4.68 4.23
N VAL A 56 10.11 3.89 4.24
CA VAL A 56 9.81 2.90 3.21
C VAL A 56 8.46 3.17 2.57
N MET A 57 8.39 3.00 1.24
CA MET A 57 7.13 3.05 0.49
C MET A 57 6.97 1.74 -0.27
N VAL A 58 5.78 1.13 -0.13
CA VAL A 58 5.38 -0.04 -0.92
C VAL A 58 4.01 0.26 -1.50
N LEU A 59 3.90 0.21 -2.83
CA LEU A 59 2.63 0.42 -3.53
C LEU A 59 2.19 -0.89 -4.16
N VAL A 60 1.03 -1.38 -3.77
CA VAL A 60 0.44 -2.61 -4.30
C VAL A 60 -0.81 -2.26 -5.08
N GLU A 61 -0.93 -2.80 -6.28
CA GLU A 61 -2.16 -2.69 -7.08
C GLU A 61 -2.96 -3.97 -6.90
N TRP A 62 -4.23 -3.83 -6.53
CA TRP A 62 -5.18 -4.94 -6.38
C TRP A 62 -6.20 -4.88 -7.50
N GLU A 63 -6.68 -6.04 -7.94
CA GLU A 63 -7.69 -6.12 -9.01
C GLU A 63 -8.97 -5.39 -8.64
N SER A 64 -9.31 -5.35 -7.33
CA SER A 64 -10.52 -4.73 -6.82
C SER A 64 -10.39 -4.51 -5.32
N ARG A 65 -11.32 -3.74 -4.76
CA ARG A 65 -11.45 -3.57 -3.32
C ARG A 65 -11.72 -4.92 -2.63
N GLU A 66 -12.53 -5.77 -3.26
CA GLU A 66 -12.87 -7.10 -2.73
C GLU A 66 -11.66 -8.01 -2.69
N ALA A 67 -10.79 -7.93 -3.70
CA ALA A 67 -9.55 -8.70 -3.72
C ALA A 67 -8.64 -8.31 -2.55
N PHE A 68 -8.48 -7.02 -2.31
CA PHE A 68 -7.71 -6.53 -1.17
C PHE A 68 -8.30 -7.01 0.16
N GLN A 69 -9.62 -6.90 0.31
CA GLN A 69 -10.29 -7.34 1.53
C GLN A 69 -10.11 -8.84 1.75
N SER A 70 -10.15 -9.65 0.68
CA SER A 70 -9.94 -11.09 0.80
C SER A 70 -8.55 -11.42 1.32
N PHE A 71 -7.54 -10.64 0.95
CA PHE A 71 -6.20 -10.79 1.48
C PHE A 71 -6.17 -10.48 2.98
N LEU A 72 -6.80 -9.38 3.39
CA LEU A 72 -6.82 -9.00 4.80
C LEU A 72 -7.53 -10.04 5.68
N ASP A 73 -8.55 -10.71 5.14
CA ASP A 73 -9.40 -11.62 5.89
C ASP A 73 -8.95 -13.08 5.84
N ASP A 74 -7.91 -13.40 5.06
CA ASP A 74 -7.50 -14.79 4.87
C ASP A 74 -6.88 -15.35 6.14
N ALA A 75 -7.60 -16.27 6.79
CA ALA A 75 -7.17 -16.88 8.05
C ALA A 75 -5.88 -17.69 7.90
N ARG A 76 -5.58 -18.19 6.69
CA ARG A 76 -4.34 -18.95 6.45
C ARG A 76 -3.10 -18.09 6.61
N HIS A 77 -3.25 -16.77 6.48
CA HIS A 77 -2.16 -15.82 6.56
C HIS A 77 -2.29 -14.88 7.77
N ALA A 78 -3.10 -15.27 8.76
CA ALA A 78 -3.33 -14.45 9.95
C ALA A 78 -2.03 -14.15 10.71
N ASP A 79 -1.06 -15.05 10.67
CA ASP A 79 0.23 -14.88 11.35
C ASP A 79 1.14 -13.85 10.65
N LEU A 80 0.79 -13.41 9.44
CA LEU A 80 1.54 -12.34 8.78
C LEU A 80 1.32 -10.98 9.45
N HIS A 81 0.13 -10.73 9.98
CA HIS A 81 -0.18 -9.42 10.57
C HIS A 81 0.73 -9.06 11.74
N PRO A 82 0.97 -9.96 12.72
CA PRO A 82 1.92 -9.65 13.80
C PRO A 82 3.34 -9.40 13.30
N LEU A 83 3.80 -10.11 12.27
CA LEU A 83 5.14 -9.85 11.71
C LEU A 83 5.25 -8.45 11.13
N ARG A 84 4.22 -8.00 10.41
CA ARG A 84 4.18 -6.64 9.89
C ARG A 84 4.13 -5.62 11.03
N GLU A 85 3.25 -5.83 11.99
CA GLU A 85 3.06 -4.91 13.11
C GLU A 85 4.31 -4.77 13.95
N ASN A 86 4.97 -5.89 14.28
CA ASN A 86 6.18 -5.87 15.09
C ASN A 86 7.41 -5.43 14.30
N GLY A 87 7.40 -5.62 12.99
CA GLY A 87 8.52 -5.30 12.11
C GLY A 87 8.54 -3.88 11.60
N THR A 88 7.53 -3.08 11.92
CA THR A 88 7.39 -1.70 11.42
C THR A 88 7.03 -0.74 12.53
N GLN A 89 7.25 0.57 12.27
CA GLN A 89 6.85 1.66 13.15
C GLN A 89 6.20 2.75 12.31
N ASN A 90 5.27 3.50 12.90
CA ASN A 90 4.63 4.64 12.24
C ASN A 90 3.97 4.28 10.92
N TYR A 91 3.29 3.15 10.89
CA TYR A 91 2.73 2.56 9.68
C TYR A 91 1.49 3.32 9.21
N LEU A 92 1.48 3.68 7.93
CA LEU A 92 0.32 4.25 7.24
C LEU A 92 -0.04 3.31 6.10
N TRP A 93 -1.29 2.91 6.03
CA TRP A 93 -1.80 1.99 5.01
C TRP A 93 -3.10 2.55 4.47
N TRP A 94 -3.03 3.22 3.32
CA TRP A 94 -4.15 3.92 2.71
C TRP A 94 -4.53 3.29 1.38
N SER A 95 -5.81 3.28 1.07
CA SER A 95 -6.33 2.74 -0.20
C SER A 95 -6.81 3.87 -1.08
N TYR A 96 -6.50 3.76 -2.38
CA TYR A 96 -6.89 4.74 -3.39
C TYR A 96 -7.47 4.02 -4.59
N ASP A 97 -8.59 4.51 -5.11
CA ASP A 97 -9.10 4.04 -6.39
C ASP A 97 -8.13 4.47 -7.50
N LYS A 98 -7.80 3.54 -8.40
CA LYS A 98 -6.92 3.88 -9.52
C LYS A 98 -7.64 4.79 -10.50
N LEU A 99 -7.01 5.88 -10.87
CA LEU A 99 -7.53 6.84 -11.85
C LEU A 99 -6.59 6.94 -13.05
N GLU A 100 -7.13 7.20 -14.22
CA GLU A 100 -6.32 7.48 -15.41
C GLU A 100 -5.80 8.92 -15.37
N ASP A 101 -6.58 9.85 -14.77
CA ASP A 101 -6.19 11.24 -14.56
C ASP A 101 -7.05 11.83 -13.44
N LEU A 102 -6.84 13.09 -13.12
CA LEU A 102 -7.49 13.73 -11.99
C LEU A 102 -8.83 14.39 -12.30
N ARG A 103 -9.30 14.33 -13.54
CA ARG A 103 -10.57 14.97 -13.93
C ARG A 103 -11.76 14.58 -13.04
N PRO A 104 -11.92 13.31 -12.64
CA PRO A 104 -13.05 12.96 -11.76
C PRO A 104 -13.07 13.71 -10.44
N LEU A 105 -11.92 14.23 -9.98
CA LEU A 105 -11.82 14.97 -8.72
C LEU A 105 -12.23 16.42 -8.85
N PHE A 106 -12.30 16.95 -10.10
CA PHE A 106 -12.59 18.37 -10.34
C PHE A 106 -14.07 18.63 -10.61
N GLY A 107 -14.89 17.58 -10.65
CA GLY A 107 -16.32 17.70 -10.88
C GLY A 107 -16.68 17.67 -12.36
N ALA A 108 -18.00 17.60 -12.64
CA ALA A 108 -18.52 17.41 -13.97
C ALA A 108 -18.34 18.64 -14.89
N ASP A 109 -18.09 19.82 -14.30
CA ASP A 109 -17.97 21.07 -15.07
C ASP A 109 -16.58 21.29 -15.63
N VAL A 110 -15.62 20.44 -15.25
CA VAL A 110 -14.24 20.60 -15.71
C VAL A 110 -14.10 20.01 -17.11
N ALA A 111 -13.69 20.83 -18.06
CA ALA A 111 -13.45 20.37 -19.41
C ALA A 111 -12.29 19.36 -19.42
N PRO A 112 -12.39 18.26 -20.18
CA PRO A 112 -11.29 17.32 -20.30
C PRO A 112 -10.05 18.00 -20.86
N PRO A 113 -8.85 17.64 -20.41
CA PRO A 113 -7.64 18.10 -21.07
C PRO A 113 -7.55 17.52 -22.47
N ASP A 114 -7.00 18.27 -23.37
CA ASP A 114 -6.84 17.82 -24.76
C ASP A 114 -5.80 16.72 -24.90
#